data_b7ed0889ffe2d5c081e849f593867f7c
#
_entry.id   b7ed0889ffe2d5c081e849f593867f7c
#
_cell.length_a   1.000
_cell.length_b   1.000
_cell.length_c   1.000
_cell.angle_alpha   90.00
_cell.angle_beta   90.00
_cell.angle_gamma   90.00
#
_symmetry.space_group_name_H-M   'P 1'
#
loop_
_entity.id
_entity.type
_entity.pdbx_description
1 polymer ?
#
loop_
_entity_poly.entity_id
_entity_poly.type
_entity_poly.pdbx_seq_one_letter_code
_entity_poly.pdbx_strand_id
1 'polypeptide(L)'
;SEMCIRDSFGDRAEVANATGCSSIYGGNLPTTPWGKNADGRGPAWSNSLFEDNAEFGLGMRLASDVQAGLAKRHLQAMSDQLDPELVDDLLNAPQLTEHDLVDQERRVAKLVDQLQTMEQTPLVRNLLSVADHLLRRSVWIIGGDGWAYDIGSGGVDHVLASGRDVNVLVMDTEVYSNTGGQASKSTPLGAVAKFASGGKQTAKKDMAMQAIAYGSVYVARVAFGSDPQQALQAFREAEAYPGPSLIIAYSHCIAHGYDLKNGLDQQYKAVHSGHWPLMRYNPVLAEDGKNPFLLDSPRPDTTWRDYTKLELRYRMPVSYTHLR
;
A
#
# COMPACT_ATOMS: atom_id res chain seq x y z
N SER A 1 4.61 -2.21 -8.13
CA SER A 1 4.06 -2.27 -6.75
C SER A 1 2.59 -2.68 -6.72
N GLU A 2 1.70 -2.01 -7.46
CA GLU A 2 0.27 -2.37 -7.49
C GLU A 2 0.01 -3.77 -8.06
N MET A 3 0.78 -4.18 -9.06
CA MET A 3 0.72 -5.56 -9.57
C MET A 3 1.15 -6.57 -8.50
N CYS A 4 2.11 -6.22 -7.64
CA CYS A 4 2.48 -7.07 -6.51
C CYS A 4 1.31 -7.27 -5.54
N ILE A 5 0.49 -6.24 -5.29
CA ILE A 5 -0.72 -6.34 -4.46
C ILE A 5 -1.72 -7.30 -5.10
N ARG A 6 -2.04 -7.11 -6.38
CA ARG A 6 -2.96 -7.99 -7.10
C ARG A 6 -2.47 -9.44 -7.13
N ASP A 7 -1.21 -9.64 -7.48
CA ASP A 7 -0.65 -10.99 -7.69
C ASP A 7 -0.43 -11.73 -6.37
N SER A 8 -0.23 -11.01 -5.26
CA SER A 8 -0.02 -11.60 -3.93
C SER A 8 -1.32 -11.79 -3.14
N PHE A 9 -2.30 -10.89 -3.28
CA PHE A 9 -3.48 -10.85 -2.41
C PHE A 9 -4.79 -11.14 -3.15
N GLY A 10 -4.77 -11.14 -4.48
CA GLY A 10 -5.86 -11.54 -5.33
C GLY A 10 -7.16 -10.79 -5.06
N ASP A 11 -8.26 -11.51 -4.99
CA ASP A 11 -9.61 -11.00 -4.73
C ASP A 11 -9.90 -10.72 -3.26
N ARG A 12 -8.96 -11.01 -2.35
CA ARG A 12 -9.00 -10.55 -0.95
C ARG A 12 -8.64 -9.07 -0.83
N ALA A 13 -7.97 -8.49 -1.85
CA ALA A 13 -7.55 -7.10 -1.83
C ALA A 13 -8.74 -6.15 -2.03
N GLU A 14 -8.87 -5.19 -1.14
CA GLU A 14 -9.80 -4.05 -1.21
C GLU A 14 -8.97 -2.77 -1.31
N VAL A 15 -9.13 -2.03 -2.40
CA VAL A 15 -8.26 -0.90 -2.73
C VAL A 15 -9.04 0.41 -2.76
N ALA A 16 -8.67 1.31 -1.86
CA ALA A 16 -9.04 2.72 -1.89
C ALA A 16 -7.95 3.51 -2.62
N ASN A 17 -8.28 4.12 -3.75
CA ASN A 17 -7.32 4.82 -4.59
C ASN A 17 -7.59 6.32 -4.61
N ALA A 18 -6.58 7.14 -4.28
CA ALA A 18 -6.69 8.59 -4.42
C ALA A 18 -6.71 8.99 -5.89
N THR A 19 -7.65 9.86 -6.26
CA THR A 19 -7.72 10.41 -7.62
C THR A 19 -6.37 11.03 -8.03
N GLY A 20 -5.83 10.53 -9.14
CA GLY A 20 -4.50 10.93 -9.62
C GLY A 20 -4.07 10.07 -10.82
N CYS A 21 -2.76 9.94 -11.06
CA CYS A 21 -2.25 9.09 -12.13
C CYS A 21 -2.69 7.63 -12.00
N SER A 22 -2.74 7.10 -10.77
CA SER A 22 -3.20 5.73 -10.49
C SER A 22 -4.65 5.49 -10.88
N SER A 23 -5.52 6.51 -10.82
CA SER A 23 -6.89 6.42 -11.32
C SER A 23 -6.94 6.25 -12.83
N ILE A 24 -6.05 6.93 -13.55
CA ILE A 24 -6.02 6.93 -15.03
C ILE A 24 -5.66 5.53 -15.52
N TYR A 25 -4.53 4.97 -15.11
CA TYR A 25 -4.16 3.62 -15.56
C TYR A 25 -4.95 2.53 -14.85
N GLY A 26 -5.42 2.74 -13.63
CA GLY A 26 -6.31 1.83 -12.91
C GLY A 26 -7.64 1.61 -13.63
N GLY A 27 -8.21 2.65 -14.22
CA GLY A 27 -9.44 2.60 -15.02
C GLY A 27 -9.22 2.22 -16.49
N ASN A 28 -7.98 2.09 -16.96
CA ASN A 28 -7.70 1.88 -18.39
C ASN A 28 -7.64 0.38 -18.74
N LEU A 29 -8.74 -0.15 -19.25
CA LEU A 29 -8.81 -1.55 -19.69
C LEU A 29 -8.14 -1.74 -21.07
N PRO A 30 -7.42 -2.84 -21.28
CA PRO A 30 -7.18 -3.99 -20.38
C PRO A 30 -5.91 -3.83 -19.51
N THR A 31 -5.26 -2.69 -19.51
CA THR A 31 -3.93 -2.47 -18.90
C THR A 31 -3.98 -2.14 -17.41
N THR A 32 -5.16 -2.20 -16.80
CA THR A 32 -5.34 -1.97 -15.37
C THR A 32 -4.54 -2.96 -14.52
N PRO A 33 -3.88 -2.54 -13.44
CA PRO A 33 -3.30 -3.47 -12.47
C PRO A 33 -4.37 -4.28 -11.72
N TRP A 34 -5.63 -3.82 -11.72
CA TRP A 34 -6.76 -4.43 -11.01
C TRP A 34 -7.57 -5.39 -11.90
N GLY A 35 -6.87 -6.13 -12.77
CA GLY A 35 -7.50 -7.12 -13.65
C GLY A 35 -8.06 -8.32 -12.90
N LYS A 36 -8.94 -9.06 -13.58
CA LYS A 36 -9.52 -10.33 -13.09
C LYS A 36 -8.75 -11.51 -13.64
N ASN A 37 -8.74 -12.61 -12.90
CA ASN A 37 -8.21 -13.91 -13.33
C ASN A 37 -9.20 -14.64 -14.28
N ALA A 38 -8.86 -15.87 -14.68
CA ALA A 38 -9.70 -16.70 -15.55
C ALA A 38 -11.08 -17.03 -14.94
N ASP A 39 -11.18 -17.04 -13.61
CA ASP A 39 -12.41 -17.32 -12.87
C ASP A 39 -13.26 -16.05 -12.66
N GLY A 40 -12.85 -14.93 -13.24
CA GLY A 40 -13.52 -13.63 -13.09
C GLY A 40 -13.32 -12.95 -11.74
N ARG A 41 -12.39 -13.45 -10.90
CA ARG A 41 -12.06 -12.94 -9.56
C ARG A 41 -10.86 -12.00 -9.64
N GLY A 42 -10.85 -10.96 -8.81
CA GLY A 42 -9.75 -9.99 -8.71
C GLY A 42 -10.02 -8.94 -7.65
N PRO A 43 -9.08 -8.02 -7.41
CA PRO A 43 -9.22 -6.98 -6.40
C PRO A 43 -10.50 -6.14 -6.58
N ALA A 44 -11.16 -5.83 -5.47
CA ALA A 44 -12.13 -4.76 -5.44
C ALA A 44 -11.38 -3.42 -5.32
N TRP A 45 -11.69 -2.45 -6.18
CA TRP A 45 -11.05 -1.15 -6.10
C TRP A 45 -12.02 -0.01 -6.39
N SER A 46 -11.80 1.14 -5.78
CA SER A 46 -12.60 2.34 -6.00
C SER A 46 -11.75 3.59 -5.83
N ASN A 47 -12.04 4.62 -6.62
CA ASN A 47 -11.49 5.95 -6.40
C ASN A 47 -12.30 6.71 -5.36
N SER A 48 -11.60 7.46 -4.52
CA SER A 48 -12.15 8.54 -3.70
C SER A 48 -11.79 9.89 -4.30
N LEU A 49 -12.24 10.96 -3.65
CA LEU A 49 -11.71 12.29 -3.88
C LEU A 49 -10.23 12.31 -3.46
N PHE A 50 -9.49 13.26 -4.05
CA PHE A 50 -8.04 13.37 -3.85
C PHE A 50 -7.68 13.63 -2.36
N GLU A 51 -8.50 14.43 -1.68
CA GLU A 51 -8.26 14.87 -0.30
C GLU A 51 -8.69 13.86 0.77
N ASP A 52 -9.67 12.99 0.51
CA ASP A 52 -10.33 12.14 1.53
C ASP A 52 -10.02 10.63 1.43
N ASN A 53 -9.03 10.26 0.61
CA ASN A 53 -8.77 8.85 0.33
C ASN A 53 -8.35 8.05 1.57
N ALA A 54 -7.68 8.67 2.53
CA ALA A 54 -7.26 7.98 3.75
C ALA A 54 -8.48 7.57 4.58
N GLU A 55 -9.41 8.50 4.76
CA GLU A 55 -10.66 8.30 5.48
C GLU A 55 -11.58 7.30 4.76
N PHE A 56 -11.63 7.39 3.42
CA PHE A 56 -12.37 6.45 2.60
C PHE A 56 -11.86 5.01 2.77
N GLY A 57 -10.54 4.81 2.70
CA GLY A 57 -9.92 3.50 2.91
C GLY A 57 -10.05 2.97 4.34
N LEU A 58 -9.98 3.86 5.35
CA LEU A 58 -10.29 3.49 6.72
C LEU A 58 -11.75 3.03 6.86
N GLY A 59 -12.67 3.70 6.16
CA GLY A 59 -14.08 3.30 6.09
C GLY A 59 -14.26 1.90 5.49
N MET A 60 -13.51 1.55 4.44
CA MET A 60 -13.50 0.18 3.88
C MET A 60 -13.03 -0.84 4.93
N ARG A 61 -11.96 -0.56 5.67
CA ARG A 61 -11.50 -1.44 6.76
C ARG A 61 -12.56 -1.64 7.82
N LEU A 62 -13.20 -0.56 8.27
CA LEU A 62 -14.26 -0.64 9.28
C LEU A 62 -15.48 -1.43 8.77
N ALA A 63 -15.84 -1.26 7.49
CA ALA A 63 -16.91 -2.02 6.88
C ALA A 63 -16.58 -3.53 6.82
N SER A 64 -15.38 -3.88 6.38
CA SER A 64 -14.90 -5.28 6.38
C SER A 64 -14.87 -5.89 7.77
N ASP A 65 -14.45 -5.14 8.80
CA ASP A 65 -14.48 -5.60 10.19
C ASP A 65 -15.90 -5.89 10.70
N VAL A 66 -16.86 -5.02 10.33
CA VAL A 66 -18.28 -5.22 10.68
C VAL A 66 -18.84 -6.46 9.99
N GLN A 67 -18.56 -6.65 8.68
CA GLN A 67 -19.02 -7.82 7.94
C GLN A 67 -18.41 -9.12 8.48
N ALA A 68 -17.11 -9.13 8.80
CA ALA A 68 -16.46 -10.27 9.43
C ALA A 68 -17.09 -10.61 10.81
N GLY A 69 -17.38 -9.57 11.61
CA GLY A 69 -18.07 -9.74 12.88
C GLY A 69 -19.50 -10.29 12.73
N LEU A 70 -20.23 -9.87 11.69
CA LEU A 70 -21.55 -10.43 11.35
C LEU A 70 -21.44 -11.90 10.93
N ALA A 71 -20.48 -12.23 10.06
CA ALA A 71 -20.25 -13.60 9.60
C ALA A 71 -19.97 -14.54 10.79
N LYS A 72 -19.08 -14.15 11.68
CA LYS A 72 -18.77 -14.92 12.91
C LYS A 72 -20.00 -15.13 13.80
N ARG A 73 -20.80 -14.08 14.04
CA ARG A 73 -22.03 -14.19 14.85
C ARG A 73 -23.07 -15.12 14.22
N HIS A 74 -23.29 -15.01 12.90
CA HIS A 74 -24.22 -15.89 12.20
C HIS A 74 -23.72 -17.35 12.19
N LEU A 75 -22.42 -17.57 12.00
CA LEU A 75 -21.81 -18.90 12.06
C LEU A 75 -21.99 -19.52 13.45
N GLN A 76 -21.73 -18.76 14.53
CA GLN A 76 -21.96 -19.21 15.91
C GLN A 76 -23.43 -19.55 16.17
N ALA A 77 -24.37 -18.76 15.65
CA ALA A 77 -25.81 -19.01 15.81
C ALA A 77 -26.29 -20.25 15.06
N MET A 78 -25.50 -20.79 14.14
CA MET A 78 -25.77 -22.02 13.38
C MET A 78 -24.90 -23.22 13.81
N SER A 79 -24.11 -23.08 14.86
CA SER A 79 -23.13 -24.11 15.27
C SER A 79 -23.76 -25.49 15.50
N ASP A 80 -24.99 -25.54 16.00
CA ASP A 80 -25.72 -26.81 16.24
C ASP A 80 -26.20 -27.50 14.95
N GLN A 81 -26.17 -26.81 13.81
CA GLN A 81 -26.66 -27.29 12.51
C GLN A 81 -25.53 -27.60 11.51
N LEU A 82 -24.30 -27.29 11.90
CA LEU A 82 -23.10 -27.42 11.07
C LEU A 82 -22.10 -28.39 11.70
N ASP A 83 -21.11 -28.82 10.92
CA ASP A 83 -19.99 -29.61 11.42
C ASP A 83 -19.20 -28.82 12.49
N PRO A 84 -19.11 -29.31 13.74
CA PRO A 84 -18.45 -28.58 14.83
C PRO A 84 -16.98 -28.29 14.57
N GLU A 85 -16.24 -29.19 13.90
CA GLU A 85 -14.84 -29.01 13.55
C GLU A 85 -14.69 -27.88 12.53
N LEU A 86 -15.55 -27.84 11.50
CA LEU A 86 -15.56 -26.76 10.53
C LEU A 86 -15.88 -25.41 11.17
N VAL A 87 -16.83 -25.36 12.11
CA VAL A 87 -17.19 -24.12 12.81
C VAL A 87 -16.02 -23.62 13.66
N ASP A 88 -15.37 -24.51 14.41
CA ASP A 88 -14.21 -24.15 15.24
C ASP A 88 -13.06 -23.63 14.40
N ASP A 89 -12.72 -24.34 13.34
CA ASP A 89 -11.67 -23.96 12.39
C ASP A 89 -11.95 -22.59 11.74
N LEU A 90 -13.19 -22.34 11.28
CA LEU A 90 -13.56 -21.07 10.67
C LEU A 90 -13.48 -19.89 11.62
N LEU A 91 -13.72 -20.11 12.92
CA LEU A 91 -13.69 -19.07 13.94
C LEU A 91 -12.28 -18.79 14.47
N ASN A 92 -11.44 -19.83 14.63
CA ASN A 92 -10.24 -19.79 15.47
C ASN A 92 -8.94 -20.09 14.73
N ALA A 93 -8.97 -20.66 13.50
CA ALA A 93 -7.75 -20.92 12.75
C ALA A 93 -6.99 -19.61 12.42
N PRO A 94 -5.66 -19.61 12.51
CA PRO A 94 -4.86 -18.46 12.14
C PRO A 94 -5.00 -18.15 10.64
N GLN A 95 -4.86 -16.87 10.30
CA GLN A 95 -4.87 -16.38 8.91
C GLN A 95 -3.66 -15.44 8.69
N LEU A 96 -2.46 -15.90 9.05
CA LEU A 96 -1.23 -15.11 9.04
C LEU A 96 -0.33 -15.43 7.84
N THR A 97 -0.35 -16.68 7.40
CA THR A 97 0.47 -17.14 6.27
C THR A 97 -0.40 -17.39 5.04
N GLU A 98 0.23 -17.45 3.86
CA GLU A 98 -0.44 -17.82 2.61
C GLU A 98 -1.13 -19.20 2.72
N HIS A 99 -0.49 -20.15 3.41
CA HIS A 99 -1.05 -21.47 3.64
C HIS A 99 -2.34 -21.40 4.48
N ASP A 100 -2.31 -20.63 5.57
CA ASP A 100 -3.50 -20.45 6.43
C ASP A 100 -4.67 -19.84 5.65
N LEU A 101 -4.38 -18.89 4.76
CA LEU A 101 -5.39 -18.20 3.95
C LEU A 101 -6.01 -19.13 2.91
N VAL A 102 -5.20 -19.96 2.24
CA VAL A 102 -5.69 -21.00 1.30
C VAL A 102 -6.56 -22.02 2.03
N ASP A 103 -6.17 -22.47 3.22
CA ASP A 103 -6.97 -23.40 4.01
C ASP A 103 -8.28 -22.75 4.49
N GLN A 104 -8.23 -21.49 4.90
CA GLN A 104 -9.44 -20.76 5.27
C GLN A 104 -10.39 -20.57 4.08
N GLU A 105 -9.88 -20.29 2.90
CA GLU A 105 -10.69 -20.19 1.67
C GLU A 105 -11.42 -21.51 1.37
N ARG A 106 -10.72 -22.64 1.53
CA ARG A 106 -11.34 -23.98 1.37
C ARG A 106 -12.43 -24.24 2.40
N ARG A 107 -12.23 -23.84 3.66
CA ARG A 107 -13.23 -23.94 4.73
C ARG A 107 -14.47 -23.09 4.42
N VAL A 108 -14.27 -21.86 3.96
CA VAL A 108 -15.36 -20.97 3.54
C VAL A 108 -16.14 -21.57 2.37
N ALA A 109 -15.46 -22.13 1.36
CA ALA A 109 -16.11 -22.80 0.24
C ALA A 109 -16.95 -23.99 0.72
N LYS A 110 -16.41 -24.86 1.62
CA LYS A 110 -17.13 -25.98 2.21
C LYS A 110 -18.38 -25.51 2.98
N LEU A 111 -18.27 -24.41 3.73
CA LEU A 111 -19.41 -23.82 4.42
C LEU A 111 -20.49 -23.36 3.44
N VAL A 112 -20.10 -22.62 2.40
CA VAL A 112 -21.04 -22.12 1.38
C VAL A 112 -21.78 -23.28 0.69
N ASP A 113 -21.07 -24.34 0.30
CA ASP A 113 -21.66 -25.53 -0.30
C ASP A 113 -22.70 -26.18 0.64
N GLN A 114 -22.38 -26.31 1.93
CA GLN A 114 -23.34 -26.84 2.92
C GLN A 114 -24.58 -25.94 3.04
N LEU A 115 -24.39 -24.63 3.19
CA LEU A 115 -25.48 -23.68 3.34
C LEU A 115 -26.42 -23.64 2.12
N GLN A 116 -25.88 -23.86 0.92
CA GLN A 116 -26.68 -23.89 -0.30
C GLN A 116 -27.61 -25.13 -0.37
N THR A 117 -27.25 -26.23 0.28
CA THR A 117 -28.05 -27.46 0.33
C THR A 117 -29.09 -27.44 1.45
N MET A 118 -28.99 -26.52 2.41
CA MET A 118 -29.92 -26.41 3.55
C MET A 118 -31.20 -25.66 3.17
N GLU A 119 -32.24 -25.82 3.99
CA GLU A 119 -33.45 -24.99 3.90
C GLU A 119 -33.09 -23.50 4.03
N GLN A 120 -33.52 -22.70 3.07
CA GLN A 120 -33.16 -21.28 2.98
C GLN A 120 -33.91 -20.41 3.99
N THR A 121 -33.65 -20.67 5.26
CA THR A 121 -34.15 -19.84 6.38
C THR A 121 -33.51 -18.43 6.35
N PRO A 122 -34.08 -17.42 7.03
CA PRO A 122 -33.44 -16.12 7.14
C PRO A 122 -32.00 -16.17 7.67
N LEU A 123 -31.71 -17.06 8.61
CA LEU A 123 -30.37 -17.21 9.21
C LEU A 123 -29.36 -17.78 8.21
N VAL A 124 -29.76 -18.82 7.44
CA VAL A 124 -28.94 -19.38 6.35
C VAL A 124 -28.62 -18.32 5.29
N ARG A 125 -29.64 -17.57 4.83
CA ARG A 125 -29.43 -16.51 3.85
C ARG A 125 -28.53 -15.39 4.36
N ASN A 126 -28.67 -15.00 5.64
CA ASN A 126 -27.83 -13.98 6.27
C ASN A 126 -26.38 -14.46 6.34
N LEU A 127 -26.12 -15.70 6.75
CA LEU A 127 -24.75 -16.24 6.78
C LEU A 127 -24.18 -16.35 5.36
N LEU A 128 -24.92 -16.84 4.38
CA LEU A 128 -24.49 -16.89 2.98
C LEU A 128 -24.08 -15.53 2.42
N SER A 129 -24.79 -14.47 2.80
CA SER A 129 -24.51 -13.11 2.30
C SER A 129 -23.22 -12.50 2.82
N VAL A 130 -22.63 -13.05 3.87
CA VAL A 130 -21.41 -12.54 4.53
C VAL A 130 -20.33 -13.60 4.73
N ALA A 131 -20.54 -14.85 4.28
CA ALA A 131 -19.64 -15.97 4.53
C ALA A 131 -18.22 -15.74 4.03
N ASP A 132 -18.05 -15.04 2.93
CA ASP A 132 -16.74 -14.70 2.35
C ASP A 132 -15.93 -13.73 3.22
N HIS A 133 -16.55 -13.02 4.16
CA HIS A 133 -15.88 -12.21 5.17
C HIS A 133 -15.31 -13.00 6.36
N LEU A 134 -15.48 -14.33 6.39
CA LEU A 134 -14.72 -15.22 7.28
C LEU A 134 -13.27 -15.37 6.81
N LEU A 135 -12.98 -15.04 5.56
CA LEU A 135 -11.62 -14.92 5.03
C LEU A 135 -11.10 -13.49 5.24
N ARG A 136 -9.89 -13.35 5.80
CA ARG A 136 -9.25 -12.05 6.07
C ARG A 136 -9.11 -11.23 4.79
N ARG A 137 -9.60 -9.99 4.80
CA ARG A 137 -9.45 -9.01 3.71
C ARG A 137 -8.18 -8.19 3.88
N SER A 138 -7.54 -7.89 2.77
CA SER A 138 -6.34 -7.05 2.69
C SER A 138 -6.74 -5.67 2.18
N VAL A 139 -6.76 -4.67 3.05
CA VAL A 139 -7.19 -3.30 2.72
C VAL A 139 -5.98 -2.43 2.40
N TRP A 140 -5.97 -1.84 1.21
CA TRP A 140 -4.91 -0.98 0.70
C TRP A 140 -5.42 0.41 0.37
N ILE A 141 -4.76 1.42 0.94
CA ILE A 141 -5.00 2.84 0.64
C ILE A 141 -3.85 3.32 -0.23
N ILE A 142 -4.13 3.68 -1.48
CA ILE A 142 -3.10 3.97 -2.48
C ILE A 142 -3.24 5.40 -2.98
N GLY A 143 -2.12 6.12 -3.07
CA GLY A 143 -2.10 7.45 -3.65
C GLY A 143 -0.71 8.01 -3.89
N GLY A 144 -0.64 9.17 -4.52
CA GLY A 144 0.61 9.88 -4.81
C GLY A 144 1.10 10.74 -3.65
N ASP A 145 2.27 11.32 -3.82
CA ASP A 145 2.89 12.19 -2.82
C ASP A 145 2.10 13.49 -2.56
N GLY A 146 1.46 14.07 -3.57
CA GLY A 146 0.62 15.25 -3.36
C GLY A 146 -0.54 15.01 -2.40
N TRP A 147 -1.13 13.80 -2.44
CA TRP A 147 -2.09 13.37 -1.44
C TRP A 147 -1.44 13.15 -0.08
N ALA A 148 -0.46 12.25 0.00
CA ALA A 148 0.05 11.77 1.28
C ALA A 148 0.89 12.81 2.04
N TYR A 149 1.65 13.65 1.34
CA TYR A 149 2.54 14.62 1.98
C TYR A 149 1.89 15.99 2.23
N ASP A 150 0.83 16.31 1.48
CA ASP A 150 0.20 17.64 1.49
C ASP A 150 -1.27 17.58 1.91
N ILE A 151 -2.21 17.50 0.95
CA ILE A 151 -3.63 17.75 1.22
C ILE A 151 -4.28 16.67 2.09
N GLY A 152 -3.95 15.39 1.88
CA GLY A 152 -4.47 14.26 2.64
C GLY A 152 -3.61 13.87 3.84
N SER A 153 -2.56 14.65 4.17
CA SER A 153 -1.60 14.24 5.21
C SER A 153 -2.22 14.07 6.60
N GLY A 154 -3.25 14.84 6.94
CA GLY A 154 -3.97 14.72 8.20
C GLY A 154 -4.79 13.42 8.29
N GLY A 155 -5.45 13.03 7.20
CA GLY A 155 -6.16 11.75 7.12
C GLY A 155 -5.21 10.56 7.17
N VAL A 156 -4.08 10.62 6.45
CA VAL A 156 -3.03 9.59 6.53
C VAL A 156 -2.49 9.45 7.95
N ASP A 157 -2.19 10.55 8.61
CA ASP A 157 -1.75 10.57 10.01
C ASP A 157 -2.78 9.89 10.93
N HIS A 158 -4.07 10.23 10.79
CA HIS A 158 -5.17 9.62 11.54
C HIS A 158 -5.26 8.10 11.30
N VAL A 159 -5.13 7.65 10.04
CA VAL A 159 -5.13 6.22 9.69
C VAL A 159 -3.97 5.49 10.38
N LEU A 160 -2.76 6.04 10.31
CA LEU A 160 -1.58 5.45 10.95
C LEU A 160 -1.70 5.41 12.48
N ALA A 161 -2.35 6.42 13.08
CA ALA A 161 -2.63 6.46 14.51
C ALA A 161 -3.76 5.52 14.96
N SER A 162 -4.57 5.01 14.04
CA SER A 162 -5.79 4.24 14.35
C SER A 162 -5.53 2.85 14.94
N GLY A 163 -4.33 2.29 14.76
CA GLY A 163 -4.00 0.92 15.14
C GLY A 163 -4.74 -0.16 14.32
N ARG A 164 -5.46 0.21 13.26
CA ARG A 164 -6.20 -0.72 12.42
C ARG A 164 -5.28 -1.43 11.42
N ASP A 165 -5.61 -2.68 11.11
CA ASP A 165 -4.93 -3.49 10.09
C ASP A 165 -5.26 -2.95 8.68
N VAL A 166 -4.46 -2.00 8.23
CA VAL A 166 -4.61 -1.32 6.94
C VAL A 166 -3.24 -0.96 6.36
N ASN A 167 -3.08 -1.16 5.07
CA ASN A 167 -1.85 -0.89 4.35
C ASN A 167 -1.95 0.42 3.55
N VAL A 168 -1.04 1.35 3.77
CA VAL A 168 -0.95 2.60 3.02
C VAL A 168 0.23 2.51 2.05
N LEU A 169 -0.04 2.66 0.75
CA LEU A 169 0.98 2.72 -0.30
C LEU A 169 1.05 4.13 -0.89
N VAL A 170 2.17 4.79 -0.67
CA VAL A 170 2.47 6.08 -1.28
C VAL A 170 3.37 5.89 -2.49
N MET A 171 2.87 6.22 -3.68
CA MET A 171 3.68 6.29 -4.90
C MET A 171 4.32 7.67 -4.99
N ASP A 172 5.54 7.77 -4.50
CA ASP A 172 6.26 9.02 -4.35
C ASP A 172 6.97 9.40 -5.65
N THR A 173 6.34 10.27 -6.43
CA THR A 173 6.89 10.85 -7.66
C THR A 173 7.63 12.17 -7.40
N GLU A 174 7.67 12.62 -6.15
CA GLU A 174 8.34 13.86 -5.73
C GLU A 174 7.78 15.15 -6.38
N VAL A 175 6.57 15.07 -6.95
CA VAL A 175 5.81 16.18 -7.53
C VAL A 175 4.30 15.86 -7.56
N TYR A 176 3.44 16.87 -7.66
CA TYR A 176 2.05 16.67 -8.09
C TYR A 176 2.02 16.26 -9.57
N SER A 177 2.08 14.95 -9.80
CA SER A 177 2.27 14.37 -11.13
C SER A 177 1.11 14.66 -12.07
N ASN A 178 -0.11 14.22 -11.71
CA ASN A 178 -1.29 14.27 -12.57
C ASN A 178 -1.78 15.70 -12.89
N THR A 179 -1.60 16.64 -11.98
CA THR A 179 -2.02 18.03 -12.14
C THR A 179 -1.02 18.86 -12.94
N GLY A 180 0.13 18.31 -13.30
CA GLY A 180 1.10 18.90 -14.22
C GLY A 180 2.43 19.29 -13.63
N GLY A 181 2.90 18.67 -12.57
CA GLY A 181 4.27 18.81 -12.06
C GLY A 181 4.50 19.96 -11.10
N GLN A 182 3.52 20.27 -10.22
CA GLN A 182 3.69 21.25 -9.16
C GLN A 182 4.59 20.69 -8.04
N ALA A 183 5.27 21.59 -7.33
CA ALA A 183 6.05 21.21 -6.15
C ALA A 183 5.14 20.71 -5.03
N SER A 184 5.51 19.56 -4.43
CA SER A 184 4.91 19.02 -3.20
C SER A 184 5.88 19.13 -2.03
N LYS A 185 5.45 18.77 -0.82
CA LYS A 185 6.37 18.62 0.32
C LYS A 185 7.33 17.44 0.13
N SER A 186 7.02 16.53 -0.79
CA SER A 186 7.91 15.45 -1.22
C SER A 186 8.99 15.89 -2.20
N THR A 187 8.84 17.02 -2.89
CA THR A 187 9.82 17.52 -3.85
C THR A 187 11.16 17.79 -3.16
N PRO A 188 12.28 17.23 -3.67
CA PRO A 188 13.60 17.42 -3.08
C PRO A 188 14.08 18.87 -3.13
N LEU A 189 14.98 19.24 -2.20
CA LEU A 189 15.68 20.51 -2.20
C LEU A 189 16.38 20.74 -3.56
N GLY A 190 16.21 21.93 -4.13
CA GLY A 190 16.82 22.34 -5.38
C GLY A 190 16.15 21.81 -6.66
N ALA A 191 15.22 20.86 -6.57
CA ALA A 191 14.50 20.40 -7.75
C ALA A 191 13.52 21.46 -8.27
N VAL A 192 13.55 21.69 -9.58
CA VAL A 192 12.60 22.58 -10.27
C VAL A 192 11.27 21.87 -10.48
N ALA A 193 10.20 22.56 -10.15
CA ALA A 193 8.83 22.15 -10.40
C ALA A 193 7.96 23.39 -10.63
N LYS A 194 6.70 23.23 -11.07
CA LYS A 194 5.76 24.36 -11.07
C LYS A 194 5.61 24.90 -9.65
N PHE A 195 5.56 26.21 -9.51
CA PHE A 195 5.63 26.98 -8.26
C PHE A 195 6.98 26.92 -7.52
N ALA A 196 7.98 26.27 -8.12
CA ALA A 196 9.36 26.26 -7.65
C ALA A 196 10.34 26.37 -8.82
N SER A 197 10.18 27.41 -9.67
CA SER A 197 10.96 27.60 -10.91
C SER A 197 12.46 27.86 -10.66
N GLY A 198 12.81 28.43 -9.51
CA GLY A 198 14.21 28.58 -9.07
C GLY A 198 14.77 27.40 -8.28
N GLY A 199 14.05 26.28 -8.23
CA GLY A 199 14.34 25.13 -7.37
C GLY A 199 13.69 25.27 -5.98
N LYS A 200 13.21 24.15 -5.45
CA LYS A 200 12.59 24.14 -4.11
C LYS A 200 13.60 24.53 -3.04
N GLN A 201 13.22 25.44 -2.16
CA GLN A 201 14.10 26.03 -1.14
C GLN A 201 14.09 25.25 0.20
N THR A 202 13.17 24.31 0.37
CA THR A 202 13.03 23.51 1.60
C THR A 202 13.31 22.03 1.34
N ALA A 203 13.80 21.34 2.36
CA ALA A 203 14.02 19.90 2.30
C ALA A 203 12.70 19.12 2.07
N LYS A 204 12.84 17.92 1.55
CA LYS A 204 11.74 16.95 1.48
C LYS A 204 11.26 16.62 2.89
N LYS A 205 9.92 16.59 3.09
CA LYS A 205 9.31 16.09 4.32
C LYS A 205 9.65 14.59 4.47
N ASP A 206 10.14 14.20 5.64
CA ASP A 206 10.42 12.79 5.91
C ASP A 206 9.20 12.09 6.54
N MET A 207 8.33 11.61 5.68
CA MET A 207 7.11 10.92 6.08
C MET A 207 7.38 9.57 6.76
N ALA A 208 8.47 8.89 6.36
CA ALA A 208 8.85 7.62 6.96
C ALA A 208 9.23 7.81 8.44
N MET A 209 10.06 8.80 8.75
CA MET A 209 10.44 9.09 10.13
C MET A 209 9.28 9.57 10.99
N GLN A 210 8.33 10.30 10.40
CA GLN A 210 7.10 10.69 11.10
C GLN A 210 6.25 9.46 11.48
N ALA A 211 6.09 8.49 10.57
CA ALA A 211 5.37 7.27 10.83
C ALA A 211 6.09 6.36 11.85
N ILE A 212 7.43 6.26 11.77
CA ILE A 212 8.24 5.52 12.74
C ILE A 212 8.08 6.06 14.16
N ALA A 213 7.86 7.37 14.32
CA ALA A 213 7.68 8.00 15.63
C ALA A 213 6.45 7.47 16.41
N TYR A 214 5.47 6.86 15.74
CA TYR A 214 4.38 6.14 16.41
C TYR A 214 4.85 4.87 17.15
N GLY A 215 5.95 4.26 16.73
CA GLY A 215 6.48 3.01 17.30
C GLY A 215 5.67 1.76 16.94
N SER A 216 4.40 1.90 16.56
CA SER A 216 3.44 0.84 16.28
C SER A 216 3.01 0.76 14.80
N VAL A 217 3.70 1.44 13.91
CA VAL A 217 3.44 1.43 12.46
C VAL A 217 4.56 0.68 11.76
N TYR A 218 4.23 -0.30 10.93
CA TYR A 218 5.21 -0.87 10.02
C TYR A 218 5.54 0.16 8.93
N VAL A 219 6.82 0.40 8.66
CA VAL A 219 7.23 1.40 7.66
C VAL A 219 8.29 0.83 6.74
N ALA A 220 8.11 1.00 5.42
CA ALA A 220 9.12 0.66 4.43
C ALA A 220 9.31 1.75 3.38
N ARG A 221 10.54 1.93 2.93
CA ARG A 221 10.88 2.66 1.71
C ARG A 221 11.44 1.69 0.69
N VAL A 222 10.84 1.67 -0.49
CA VAL A 222 11.15 0.69 -1.53
C VAL A 222 11.43 1.37 -2.89
N ALA A 223 12.23 0.72 -3.73
CA ALA A 223 12.43 1.09 -5.12
C ALA A 223 12.57 -0.18 -5.95
N PHE A 224 11.49 -0.57 -6.63
CA PHE A 224 11.41 -1.84 -7.37
C PHE A 224 12.52 -1.99 -8.43
N GLY A 225 12.89 -0.91 -9.10
CA GLY A 225 13.98 -0.93 -10.10
C GLY A 225 15.38 -1.08 -9.52
N SER A 226 15.54 -0.91 -8.19
CA SER A 226 16.83 -1.14 -7.51
C SER A 226 16.88 -2.53 -6.87
N ASP A 227 15.87 -2.86 -6.07
CA ASP A 227 15.77 -4.15 -5.39
C ASP A 227 14.32 -4.66 -5.36
N PRO A 228 13.93 -5.48 -6.36
CA PRO A 228 12.60 -6.06 -6.41
C PRO A 228 12.33 -7.07 -5.27
N GLN A 229 13.36 -7.72 -4.73
CA GLN A 229 13.20 -8.67 -3.63
C GLN A 229 12.88 -7.95 -2.32
N GLN A 230 13.61 -6.86 -2.02
CA GLN A 230 13.32 -6.00 -0.87
C GLN A 230 11.91 -5.41 -0.96
N ALA A 231 11.51 -4.96 -2.15
CA ALA A 231 10.17 -4.45 -2.36
C ALA A 231 9.10 -5.53 -2.07
N LEU A 232 9.24 -6.74 -2.63
CA LEU A 232 8.31 -7.85 -2.40
C LEU A 232 8.26 -8.25 -0.92
N GLN A 233 9.40 -8.30 -0.26
CA GLN A 233 9.48 -8.60 1.18
C GLN A 233 8.74 -7.54 2.00
N ALA A 234 8.92 -6.26 1.68
CA ALA A 234 8.23 -5.16 2.36
C ALA A 234 6.70 -5.27 2.24
N PHE A 235 6.17 -5.64 1.06
CA PHE A 235 4.74 -5.87 0.88
C PHE A 235 4.21 -7.04 1.70
N ARG A 236 4.95 -8.15 1.77
CA ARG A 236 4.59 -9.32 2.56
C ARG A 236 4.62 -9.05 4.06
N GLU A 237 5.65 -8.34 4.53
CA GLU A 237 5.76 -7.96 5.94
C GLU A 237 4.64 -6.99 6.35
N ALA A 238 4.30 -6.03 5.49
CA ALA A 238 3.21 -5.09 5.71
C ALA A 238 1.86 -5.81 5.85
N GLU A 239 1.57 -6.76 4.94
CA GLU A 239 0.34 -7.55 4.99
C GLU A 239 0.27 -8.48 6.20
N ALA A 240 1.41 -9.03 6.64
CA ALA A 240 1.47 -9.90 7.81
C ALA A 240 1.39 -9.12 9.15
N TYR A 241 1.69 -7.82 9.13
CA TYR A 241 1.66 -6.99 10.33
C TYR A 241 0.21 -6.72 10.78
N PRO A 242 -0.15 -6.99 12.05
CA PRO A 242 -1.53 -6.87 12.53
C PRO A 242 -1.90 -5.43 12.94
N GLY A 243 -1.41 -4.43 12.21
CA GLY A 243 -1.59 -3.02 12.48
C GLY A 243 -1.41 -2.17 11.23
N PRO A 244 -1.36 -0.84 11.35
CA PRO A 244 -1.20 0.03 10.21
C PRO A 244 0.21 -0.08 9.63
N SER A 245 0.28 -0.13 8.30
CA SER A 245 1.53 -0.20 7.55
C SER A 245 1.64 0.96 6.57
N LEU A 246 2.85 1.49 6.40
CA LEU A 246 3.17 2.53 5.42
C LEU A 246 4.31 2.08 4.51
N ILE A 247 4.03 1.94 3.22
CA ILE A 247 5.05 1.70 2.20
C ILE A 247 5.19 2.95 1.33
N ILE A 248 6.39 3.50 1.23
CA ILE A 248 6.71 4.63 0.38
C ILE A 248 7.56 4.11 -0.79
N ALA A 249 6.95 4.06 -1.99
CA ALA A 249 7.57 3.52 -3.18
C ALA A 249 8.07 4.64 -4.09
N TYR A 250 9.38 4.66 -4.37
CA TYR A 250 9.91 5.58 -5.37
C TYR A 250 9.27 5.35 -6.73
N SER A 251 8.69 6.39 -7.30
CA SER A 251 8.01 6.34 -8.58
C SER A 251 8.57 7.39 -9.53
N HIS A 252 9.04 6.94 -10.70
CA HIS A 252 9.47 7.87 -11.72
C HIS A 252 8.29 8.56 -12.42
N CYS A 253 8.51 9.78 -12.89
CA CYS A 253 7.47 10.63 -13.48
C CYS A 253 8.01 11.37 -14.71
N ILE A 254 7.15 11.63 -15.68
CA ILE A 254 7.47 12.47 -16.85
C ILE A 254 7.96 13.87 -16.43
N ALA A 255 7.48 14.38 -15.31
CA ALA A 255 7.91 15.69 -14.78
C ALA A 255 9.37 15.72 -14.31
N HIS A 256 10.03 14.58 -14.12
CA HIS A 256 11.47 14.51 -13.87
C HIS A 256 12.31 14.91 -15.09
N GLY A 257 11.72 14.82 -16.30
CA GLY A 257 12.31 15.32 -17.53
C GLY A 257 13.37 14.40 -18.12
N TYR A 258 13.19 13.10 -18.05
CA TYR A 258 13.99 12.09 -18.77
C TYR A 258 13.09 11.06 -19.45
N ASP A 259 13.65 10.28 -20.37
CA ASP A 259 12.91 9.21 -21.07
C ASP A 259 12.57 8.07 -20.10
N LEU A 260 11.28 7.83 -19.86
CA LEU A 260 10.78 6.86 -18.87
C LEU A 260 11.17 5.41 -19.14
N LYS A 261 11.66 5.07 -20.36
CA LYS A 261 12.26 3.75 -20.62
C LYS A 261 13.47 3.47 -19.71
N ASN A 262 14.13 4.52 -19.20
CA ASN A 262 15.25 4.44 -18.27
C ASN A 262 14.79 4.47 -16.80
N GLY A 263 13.48 4.33 -16.52
CA GLY A 263 12.93 4.51 -15.19
C GLY A 263 13.50 3.55 -14.14
N LEU A 264 13.70 2.27 -14.50
CA LEU A 264 14.28 1.29 -13.57
C LEU A 264 15.75 1.58 -13.27
N ASP A 265 16.53 1.95 -14.30
CA ASP A 265 17.93 2.37 -14.15
C ASP A 265 18.06 3.64 -13.29
N GLN A 266 17.12 4.57 -13.42
CA GLN A 266 17.09 5.79 -12.62
C GLN A 266 16.72 5.49 -11.16
N GLN A 267 15.83 4.53 -10.89
CA GLN A 267 15.55 4.05 -9.54
C GLN A 267 16.78 3.41 -8.90
N TYR A 268 17.51 2.59 -9.65
CA TYR A 268 18.80 2.02 -9.22
C TYR A 268 19.77 3.15 -8.80
N LYS A 269 19.98 4.15 -9.65
CA LYS A 269 20.87 5.30 -9.36
C LYS A 269 20.38 6.11 -8.15
N ALA A 270 19.08 6.29 -7.97
CA ALA A 270 18.53 6.98 -6.81
C ALA A 270 18.93 6.29 -5.49
N VAL A 271 18.87 4.96 -5.46
CA VAL A 271 19.29 4.19 -4.27
C VAL A 271 20.80 4.21 -4.10
N HIS A 272 21.56 3.94 -5.16
CA HIS A 272 23.01 3.84 -5.14
C HIS A 272 23.74 5.18 -4.96
N SER A 273 23.04 6.31 -5.14
CA SER A 273 23.56 7.65 -4.79
C SER A 273 23.23 8.08 -3.36
N GLY A 274 22.43 7.29 -2.63
CA GLY A 274 21.91 7.65 -1.31
C GLY A 274 20.74 8.65 -1.34
N HIS A 275 20.24 9.02 -2.52
CA HIS A 275 19.06 9.88 -2.65
C HIS A 275 17.81 9.21 -2.08
N TRP A 276 17.64 7.92 -2.37
CA TRP A 276 16.52 7.12 -1.92
C TRP A 276 16.99 5.90 -1.13
N PRO A 277 17.24 6.01 0.18
CA PRO A 277 17.63 4.86 0.98
C PRO A 277 16.47 3.87 1.10
N LEU A 278 16.75 2.57 0.85
CA LEU A 278 15.85 1.48 1.13
C LEU A 278 15.91 1.15 2.62
N MET A 279 14.77 1.00 3.26
CA MET A 279 14.71 0.66 4.68
C MET A 279 13.39 -0.03 5.04
N ARG A 280 13.41 -0.75 6.16
CA ARG A 280 12.20 -1.26 6.82
C ARG A 280 12.27 -0.96 8.32
N TYR A 281 11.13 -0.63 8.89
CA TYR A 281 10.92 -0.56 10.33
C TYR A 281 9.79 -1.51 10.68
N ASN A 282 10.12 -2.57 11.41
CA ASN A 282 9.15 -3.60 11.80
C ASN A 282 8.99 -3.61 13.32
N PRO A 283 7.85 -3.13 13.86
CA PRO A 283 7.62 -3.07 15.31
C PRO A 283 7.71 -4.43 16.00
N VAL A 284 7.34 -5.53 15.33
CA VAL A 284 7.42 -6.89 15.89
C VAL A 284 8.84 -7.26 16.34
N LEU A 285 9.86 -6.78 15.63
CA LEU A 285 11.24 -7.02 16.02
C LEU A 285 11.61 -6.38 17.37
N ALA A 286 10.99 -5.25 17.70
CA ALA A 286 11.20 -4.61 19.00
C ALA A 286 10.60 -5.43 20.15
N GLU A 287 9.45 -6.09 19.92
CA GLU A 287 8.85 -7.01 20.89
C GLU A 287 9.76 -8.21 21.16
N ASP A 288 10.51 -8.67 20.15
CA ASP A 288 11.54 -9.70 20.26
C ASP A 288 12.87 -9.20 20.85
N GLY A 289 12.98 -7.94 21.26
CA GLY A 289 14.21 -7.31 21.75
C GLY A 289 15.27 -7.08 20.66
N LYS A 290 14.89 -7.12 19.39
CA LYS A 290 15.76 -6.87 18.22
C LYS A 290 15.62 -5.41 17.76
N ASN A 291 16.61 -4.94 16.96
CA ASN A 291 16.50 -3.62 16.34
C ASN A 291 15.35 -3.62 15.29
N PRO A 292 14.30 -2.81 15.47
CA PRO A 292 13.20 -2.74 14.52
C PRO A 292 13.58 -2.04 13.21
N PHE A 293 14.63 -1.21 13.21
CA PHE A 293 15.07 -0.45 12.03
C PHE A 293 16.14 -1.23 11.26
N LEU A 294 15.85 -1.50 9.98
CA LEU A 294 16.71 -2.20 9.04
C LEU A 294 17.01 -1.27 7.86
N LEU A 295 18.29 -0.94 7.67
CA LEU A 295 18.77 -0.24 6.48
C LEU A 295 19.11 -1.27 5.41
N ASP A 296 18.29 -1.37 4.38
CA ASP A 296 18.43 -2.34 3.29
C ASP A 296 19.32 -1.83 2.14
N SER A 297 19.55 -0.52 2.07
CA SER A 297 20.40 0.09 1.03
C SER A 297 21.83 -0.39 1.08
N PRO A 298 22.46 -0.64 -0.07
CA PRO A 298 23.90 -0.76 -0.15
C PRO A 298 24.60 0.55 0.22
N ARG A 299 25.91 0.50 0.45
CA ARG A 299 26.71 1.73 0.54
C ARG A 299 26.65 2.46 -0.80
N PRO A 300 26.48 3.79 -0.82
CA PRO A 300 26.49 4.55 -2.06
C PRO A 300 27.78 4.34 -2.85
N ASP A 301 27.65 4.02 -4.12
CA ASP A 301 28.72 3.84 -5.11
C ASP A 301 28.55 4.71 -6.36
N THR A 302 27.42 5.42 -6.42
CA THR A 302 27.08 6.37 -7.48
C THR A 302 27.07 7.78 -6.91
N THR A 303 27.62 8.75 -7.66
CA THR A 303 27.62 10.14 -7.18
C THR A 303 26.25 10.80 -7.34
N TRP A 304 25.91 11.74 -6.47
CA TRP A 304 24.74 12.58 -6.62
C TRP A 304 24.65 13.23 -8.00
N ARG A 305 25.80 13.66 -8.56
CA ARG A 305 25.88 14.24 -9.89
C ARG A 305 25.48 13.23 -10.99
N ASP A 306 25.85 11.97 -10.86
CA ASP A 306 25.52 10.95 -11.84
C ASP A 306 24.04 10.59 -11.81
N TYR A 307 23.43 10.59 -10.63
CA TYR A 307 22.00 10.45 -10.47
C TYR A 307 21.23 11.63 -11.11
N THR A 308 21.56 12.85 -10.73
CA THR A 308 20.81 14.05 -11.13
C THR A 308 21.06 14.48 -12.59
N LYS A 309 22.14 14.04 -13.19
CA LYS A 309 22.58 14.37 -14.55
C LYS A 309 21.54 14.08 -15.65
N LEU A 310 20.70 13.06 -15.49
CA LEU A 310 19.65 12.74 -16.47
C LEU A 310 18.36 13.55 -16.23
N GLU A 311 18.11 14.02 -15.02
CA GLU A 311 16.85 14.66 -14.65
C GLU A 311 16.89 16.17 -14.92
N LEU A 312 16.06 16.65 -15.86
CA LEU A 312 16.02 18.08 -16.22
C LEU A 312 15.67 18.96 -15.03
N ARG A 313 14.90 18.46 -14.06
CA ARG A 313 14.52 19.19 -12.85
C ARG A 313 15.71 19.64 -12.00
N TYR A 314 16.90 19.06 -12.17
CA TYR A 314 18.15 19.48 -11.51
C TYR A 314 19.10 20.26 -12.40
N ARG A 315 18.83 20.33 -13.72
CA ARG A 315 19.67 21.05 -14.67
C ARG A 315 19.27 22.52 -14.85
N MET A 316 18.05 22.89 -14.46
CA MET A 316 17.46 24.19 -14.70
C MET A 316 17.54 25.21 -13.55
N PRO A 317 17.96 24.87 -12.31
CA PRO A 317 18.03 25.88 -11.26
C PRO A 317 19.05 26.97 -11.60
N VAL A 318 18.60 28.20 -11.50
CA VAL A 318 19.36 29.40 -11.91
C VAL A 318 20.56 29.69 -11.01
N SER A 319 20.71 28.99 -9.89
CA SER A 319 21.89 29.13 -9.05
C SER A 319 22.24 27.82 -8.31
N TYR A 320 23.33 27.22 -8.76
CA TYR A 320 24.04 26.15 -8.01
C TYR A 320 24.70 26.67 -6.71
N THR A 321 24.67 27.96 -6.45
CA THR A 321 25.34 28.59 -5.29
C THR A 321 24.65 28.30 -3.96
N HIS A 322 23.41 27.80 -3.98
CA HIS A 322 22.65 27.49 -2.76
C HIS A 322 22.63 25.98 -2.39
N LEU A 323 23.32 25.13 -3.15
CA LEU A 323 23.43 23.69 -2.90
C LEU A 323 24.76 23.29 -2.24
N ARG A 324 25.47 24.24 -1.65
CA ARG A 324 26.71 23.98 -0.89
C ARG A 324 26.45 23.90 0.60
#